data_1d75dc11deb4ad0e70f9cc61f43a7b58
#
_entry.id   1d75dc11deb4ad0e70f9cc61f43a7b58
#
_cell.length_a   1.000
_cell.length_b   1.000
_cell.length_c   1.000
_cell.angle_alpha   90.00
_cell.angle_beta   90.00
_cell.angle_gamma   90.00
#
_symmetry.space_group_name_H-M   'P 1'
#
loop_
_entity.id
_entity.type
_entity.pdbx_description
1 polymer ?
#
loop_
_entity_poly.entity_id
_entity_poly.type
_entity_poly.pdbx_seq_one_letter_code
_entity_poly.pdbx_strand_id
1 'polypeptide(L)' 'MTKPAIGFIGLGLMGSAMVERLQSLNYPVTVIANRSRQAVDAAIARGASEAATARELAAASDYVMLC' A
#
# COMPACT_ATOMS: atom_id res chain seq x y z
N MET A 1 -0.10 20.62 4.51
CA MET A 1 0.39 19.58 5.42
C MET A 1 0.58 18.28 4.68
N THR A 2 1.69 17.61 4.96
CA THR A 2 1.99 16.33 4.33
C THR A 2 1.24 15.22 5.05
N LYS A 3 0.55 14.39 4.32
CA LYS A 3 -0.13 13.24 4.90
C LYS A 3 0.88 12.12 5.19
N PRO A 4 0.66 11.31 6.24
CA PRO A 4 1.57 10.22 6.53
C PRO A 4 1.57 9.17 5.44
N ALA A 5 2.74 8.56 5.22
CA ALA A 5 2.86 7.46 4.29
C ALA A 5 2.37 6.17 4.93
N ILE A 6 1.53 5.43 4.24
CA ILE A 6 0.92 4.20 4.73
C ILE A 6 1.48 3.02 3.94
N GLY A 7 1.97 2.01 4.66
CA GLY A 7 2.45 0.79 4.04
C GLY A 7 1.47 -0.35 4.29
N PHE A 8 1.21 -1.18 3.27
CA PHE A 8 0.35 -2.35 3.39
C PHE A 8 1.10 -3.62 3.07
N ILE A 9 1.07 -4.57 3.98
CA ILE A 9 1.60 -5.91 3.77
C ILE A 9 0.42 -6.85 3.61
N GLY A 10 0.31 -7.46 2.45
CA GLY A 10 -0.80 -8.37 2.14
C GLY A 10 -2.03 -7.61 1.65
N LEU A 11 -2.27 -7.67 0.35
CA LEU A 11 -3.46 -7.07 -0.25
C LEU A 11 -4.48 -8.16 -0.56
N GLY A 12 -5.26 -8.53 0.44
CA GLY A 12 -6.44 -9.34 0.21
C GLY A 12 -7.60 -8.46 -0.22
N LEU A 13 -8.80 -9.02 -0.24
CA LEU A 13 -9.99 -8.28 -0.67
C LEU A 13 -10.21 -7.03 0.19
N MET A 14 -10.12 -7.18 1.50
CA MET A 14 -10.31 -6.05 2.42
C MET A 14 -9.15 -5.06 2.34
N GLY A 15 -7.93 -5.57 2.23
CA GLY A 15 -6.76 -4.71 2.11
C GLY A 15 -6.81 -3.84 0.87
N SER A 16 -7.25 -4.41 -0.26
CA SER A 16 -7.40 -3.65 -1.50
C SER A 16 -8.41 -2.52 -1.37
N ALA A 17 -9.53 -2.78 -0.70
CA ALA A 17 -10.55 -1.76 -0.48
C ALA A 17 -10.02 -0.62 0.41
N MET A 18 -9.24 -0.95 1.43
CA MET A 18 -8.63 0.04 2.31
C MET A 18 -7.61 0.90 1.57
N VAL A 19 -6.78 0.27 0.74
CA VAL A 19 -5.79 0.99 -0.07
C VAL A 19 -6.49 1.95 -1.03
N GLU A 20 -7.52 1.48 -1.70
CA GLU A 20 -8.29 2.33 -2.60
C GLU A 20 -8.89 3.53 -1.87
N ARG A 21 -9.42 3.31 -0.68
CA ARG A 21 -9.98 4.38 0.13
C ARG A 21 -8.92 5.40 0.52
N LEU A 22 -7.76 4.93 0.98
CA LEU A 22 -6.67 5.82 1.36
C LEU A 22 -6.17 6.62 0.16
N GLN A 23 -6.08 5.99 -0.99
CA GLN A 23 -5.66 6.68 -2.21
C GLN A 23 -6.68 7.75 -2.62
N SER A 24 -7.96 7.48 -2.44
CA SER A 24 -8.99 8.46 -2.74
C SER A 24 -8.92 9.68 -1.83
N LEU A 25 -8.32 9.51 -0.65
CA LEU A 25 -8.08 10.60 0.30
C LEU A 25 -6.69 11.21 0.14
N ASN A 26 -5.97 10.84 -0.91
CA ASN A 26 -4.65 11.37 -1.26
C ASN A 26 -3.54 11.00 -0.27
N TYR A 27 -3.66 9.88 0.41
CA TYR A 27 -2.56 9.36 1.23
C TYR A 27 -1.53 8.67 0.32
N PRO A 28 -0.23 8.91 0.54
CA PRO A 28 0.78 8.14 -0.16
C PRO A 28 0.79 6.71 0.40
N VAL A 29 0.64 5.73 -0.48
CA VAL A 29 0.54 4.32 -0.10
C VAL A 29 1.65 3.54 -0.75
N THR A 30 2.31 2.68 0.03
CA THR A 30 3.30 1.73 -0.46
C THR A 30 2.76 0.33 -0.20
N VAL A 31 2.85 -0.53 -1.20
CA VAL A 31 2.35 -1.90 -1.12
C VAL A 31 3.46 -2.88 -1.40
N ILE A 32 3.28 -4.11 -0.96
CA ILE A 32 4.24 -5.17 -1.22
C ILE A 32 3.51 -6.32 -1.91
N ALA A 33 4.09 -6.83 -2.98
CA ALA A 33 3.54 -7.96 -3.69
C ALA A 33 3.70 -9.22 -2.85
N ASN A 34 2.60 -9.88 -2.53
CA ASN A 34 2.62 -11.12 -1.80
C ASN A 34 2.02 -12.22 -2.67
N ARG A 35 0.74 -12.52 -2.50
CA ARG A 35 0.08 -13.57 -3.28
C ARG A 35 -0.72 -13.02 -4.44
N SER A 36 -1.18 -11.81 -4.32
CA SER A 36 -2.10 -11.22 -5.29
C SER A 36 -1.41 -10.11 -6.06
N ARG A 37 -0.69 -10.48 -7.09
CA ARG A 37 -0.04 -9.50 -7.97
C ARG A 37 -1.05 -8.57 -8.61
N GLN A 38 -2.23 -9.09 -8.92
CA GLN A 38 -3.28 -8.31 -9.57
C GLN A 38 -3.72 -7.13 -8.71
N ALA A 39 -3.89 -7.36 -7.39
CA ALA A 39 -4.29 -6.28 -6.48
C ALA A 39 -3.18 -5.23 -6.34
N VAL A 40 -1.93 -5.67 -6.31
CA VAL A 40 -0.79 -4.77 -6.24
C VAL A 40 -0.70 -3.93 -7.51
N ASP A 41 -0.84 -4.55 -8.67
CA ASP A 41 -0.79 -3.82 -9.93
C ASP A 41 -1.92 -2.78 -10.03
N ALA A 42 -3.09 -3.09 -9.55
CA ALA A 42 -4.20 -2.15 -9.53
C ALA A 42 -3.90 -0.96 -8.62
N ALA A 43 -3.30 -1.20 -7.47
CA ALA A 43 -2.91 -0.12 -6.55
C ALA A 43 -1.84 0.77 -7.17
N ILE A 44 -0.85 0.17 -7.83
CA ILE A 44 0.21 0.91 -8.50
C ILE A 44 -0.36 1.77 -9.63
N ALA A 45 -1.32 1.24 -10.36
CA ALA A 45 -1.99 1.99 -11.42
C ALA A 45 -2.69 3.23 -10.88
N ARG A 46 -3.11 3.21 -9.61
CA ARG A 46 -3.72 4.34 -8.94
C ARG A 46 -2.70 5.25 -8.24
N GLY A 47 -1.42 4.96 -8.37
CA GLY A 47 -0.36 5.81 -7.84
C GLY A 47 0.37 5.28 -6.61
N ALA A 48 0.12 4.05 -6.18
CA ALA A 48 0.85 3.47 -5.07
C ALA A 48 2.27 3.11 -5.48
N SER A 49 3.17 3.08 -4.51
CA SER A 49 4.53 2.59 -4.71
C SER A 49 4.60 1.13 -4.30
N GLU A 50 5.54 0.41 -4.88
CA GLU A 50 5.76 -0.99 -4.53
C GLU A 50 7.13 -1.14 -3.85
N ALA A 51 7.15 -1.85 -2.71
CA ALA A 51 8.39 -2.20 -2.03
C ALA A 51 8.75 -3.64 -2.34
N ALA A 52 10.05 -3.95 -2.42
CA ALA A 52 10.51 -5.30 -2.67
C ALA A 52 10.45 -6.16 -1.42
N THR A 53 10.64 -5.56 -0.25
CA THR A 53 10.64 -6.28 1.02
C THR A 53 9.83 -5.51 2.06
N ALA A 54 9.41 -6.23 3.12
CA ALA A 54 8.71 -5.59 4.23
C ALA A 54 9.57 -4.53 4.91
N ARG A 55 10.88 -4.75 4.93
CA ARG A 55 11.82 -3.79 5.52
C ARG A 55 11.82 -2.47 4.75
N GLU A 56 11.85 -2.55 3.44
CA GLU A 56 11.79 -1.35 2.60
C GLU A 56 10.46 -0.64 2.75
N LEU A 57 9.37 -1.40 2.81
CA LEU A 57 8.04 -0.85 3.00
C LEU A 57 7.96 -0.11 4.32
N ALA A 58 8.47 -0.70 5.40
CA ALA A 58 8.46 -0.07 6.71
C ALA A 58 9.31 1.21 6.72
N ALA A 59 10.46 1.17 6.05
CA ALA A 59 11.33 2.34 5.98
C ALA A 59 10.69 3.50 5.23
N ALA A 60 9.85 3.20 4.26
CA ALA A 60 9.18 4.21 3.43
C ALA A 60 7.85 4.68 4.02
N SER A 61 7.41 4.08 5.13
CA SER A 61 6.06 4.31 5.66
C SER A 61 6.11 4.84 7.07
N ASP A 62 5.19 5.73 7.39
CA ASP A 62 4.99 6.19 8.76
C ASP A 62 4.15 5.20 9.55
N TYR A 63 3.23 4.52 8.88
CA TYR A 63 2.38 3.49 9.47
C TYR A 63 2.39 2.27 8.58
N VAL A 64 2.44 1.09 9.19
CA VAL A 64 2.41 -0.18 8.45
C VAL A 64 1.18 -0.95 8.90
N MET A 65 0.39 -1.40 7.94
CA MET A 65 -0.82 -2.17 8.20
C MET A 65 -0.67 -3.58 7.65
N LEU A 66 -1.14 -4.54 8.42
CA LEU A 66 -1.14 -5.94 8.04
C LEU A 66 -2.57 -6.39 7.73
N CYS A 67 -2.73 -7.05 6.59
CA CYS A 67 -4.04 -7.62 6.20
C CYS A 67 -3.95 -9.08 5.87
#